data_92117e66cd74326a3bbfbc5032adaba1
#
_entry.id   92117e66cd74326a3bbfbc5032adaba1
#
_cell.length_a   1.000
_cell.length_b   1.000
_cell.length_c   1.000
_cell.angle_alpha   90.00
_cell.angle_beta   90.00
_cell.angle_gamma   90.00
#
_symmetry.space_group_name_H-M   'P 1'
#
loop_
_entity.id
_entity.type
_entity.pdbx_description
1 polymer ?
#
loop_
_entity_poly.entity_id
_entity_poly.type
_entity_poly.pdbx_seq_one_letter_code
_entity_poly.pdbx_strand_id
1 'polypeptide(L)'
;NIFPVIKKFLYSDHDIFLREMVSNAVDATQKLKTLAAQGDFKGEIGDTTVRVTLDKEAGTLTISDHGIGMTEEEIDKYINQIAFSGVTDFLDKYKENANAIIGHFGLGFYSSFMVASKVEIITKSYREGSKAVKWSCDGSPAFEIEDADKAERGSDIVLHIADDCKEFLEKNKIEELLNKYCKFMAVPVAFGKKTEWKDGKNVETDEDNIINGVEPLWTKTPSTLKDEDYKKFYHTLFPMNDDPLFWIHLNVDYPFTLTGILYFPRIKSNIELQRNKIQLYCNQVFVTDHVEGIVPEFLTLLHGVIDSPDIPLNVSRSYLQSDANVKKISNYITRKVADR
;
A
#
# COMPACT_ATOMS: atom_id res chain seq x y z
N ASN A 1 23.28 -11.76 -13.31
CA ASN A 1 22.56 -10.55 -12.88
C ASN A 1 21.05 -10.81 -13.03
N ILE A 2 20.30 -10.80 -11.94
CA ILE A 2 18.87 -11.09 -11.91
C ILE A 2 18.02 -9.84 -12.19
N PHE A 3 18.56 -8.62 -11.97
CA PHE A 3 17.82 -7.37 -12.13
C PHE A 3 17.22 -7.15 -13.53
N PRO A 4 17.90 -7.48 -14.65
CA PRO A 4 17.27 -7.41 -15.97
C PRO A 4 16.08 -8.36 -16.12
N VAL A 5 16.11 -9.50 -15.42
CA VAL A 5 15.00 -10.47 -15.43
C VAL A 5 13.82 -9.89 -14.62
N ILE A 6 14.09 -9.34 -13.43
CA ILE A 6 13.09 -8.68 -12.60
C ILE A 6 12.45 -7.52 -13.37
N LYS A 7 13.26 -6.63 -13.96
CA LYS A 7 12.80 -5.50 -14.75
C LYS A 7 11.92 -5.92 -15.95
N LYS A 8 12.21 -7.05 -16.58
CA LYS A 8 11.53 -7.48 -17.81
C LYS A 8 10.31 -8.37 -17.57
N PHE A 9 10.29 -9.18 -16.52
CA PHE A 9 9.33 -10.28 -16.38
C PHE A 9 8.45 -10.22 -15.13
N LEU A 10 8.87 -9.55 -14.05
CA LEU A 10 8.09 -9.52 -12.81
C LEU A 10 7.08 -8.38 -12.76
N TYR A 11 7.38 -7.28 -13.42
CA TYR A 11 6.55 -6.08 -13.35
C TYR A 11 6.32 -5.52 -14.74
N SER A 12 5.07 -5.55 -15.19
CA SER A 12 4.64 -5.00 -16.48
C SER A 12 4.42 -3.49 -16.45
N ASP A 13 4.27 -2.91 -15.25
CA ASP A 13 3.96 -1.50 -15.02
C ASP A 13 4.96 -0.92 -14.02
N HIS A 14 5.70 0.11 -14.42
CA HIS A 14 6.68 0.79 -13.58
C HIS A 14 6.02 1.53 -12.40
N ASP A 15 4.79 1.98 -12.56
CA ASP A 15 4.06 2.75 -11.56
C ASP A 15 3.94 2.03 -10.21
N ILE A 16 3.99 0.70 -10.21
CA ILE A 16 3.82 -0.10 -8.98
C ILE A 16 4.99 -0.01 -8.01
N PHE A 17 6.17 0.49 -8.43
CA PHE A 17 7.30 0.64 -7.51
C PHE A 17 6.93 1.45 -6.28
N LEU A 18 6.17 2.54 -6.46
CA LEU A 18 5.80 3.42 -5.35
C LEU A 18 4.85 2.71 -4.38
N ARG A 19 3.88 1.94 -4.90
CA ARG A 19 3.02 1.08 -4.07
C ARG A 19 3.86 0.13 -3.21
N GLU A 20 4.85 -0.55 -3.80
CA GLU A 20 5.67 -1.52 -3.10
C GLU A 20 6.55 -0.84 -2.03
N MET A 21 7.17 0.29 -2.35
CA MET A 21 8.01 1.02 -1.39
C MET A 21 7.19 1.54 -0.20
N VAL A 22 6.04 2.18 -0.45
CA VAL A 22 5.17 2.68 0.62
C VAL A 22 4.57 1.52 1.42
N SER A 23 4.20 0.40 0.78
CA SER A 23 3.72 -0.80 1.48
C SER A 23 4.76 -1.36 2.45
N ASN A 24 6.03 -1.41 2.04
CA ASN A 24 7.12 -1.86 2.92
C ASN A 24 7.29 -0.95 4.14
N ALA A 25 7.17 0.36 3.97
CA ALA A 25 7.23 1.33 5.06
C ALA A 25 6.03 1.18 6.03
N VAL A 26 4.83 0.95 5.48
CA VAL A 26 3.62 0.65 6.27
C VAL A 26 3.81 -0.65 7.05
N ASP A 27 4.32 -1.72 6.43
CA ASP A 27 4.59 -3.00 7.09
C ASP A 27 5.60 -2.87 8.22
N ALA A 28 6.69 -2.11 8.02
CA ALA A 28 7.69 -1.83 9.05
C ALA A 28 7.06 -1.14 10.27
N THR A 29 6.15 -0.21 10.03
CA THR A 29 5.41 0.52 11.06
C THR A 29 4.39 -0.40 11.77
N GLN A 30 3.66 -1.23 11.04
CA GLN A 30 2.71 -2.19 11.64
C GLN A 30 3.42 -3.25 12.48
N LYS A 31 4.58 -3.74 12.04
CA LYS A 31 5.43 -4.63 12.83
C LYS A 31 5.84 -3.99 14.16
N LEU A 32 6.22 -2.71 14.16
CA LEU A 32 6.54 -1.99 15.39
C LEU A 32 5.34 -1.90 16.33
N LYS A 33 4.15 -1.56 15.81
CA LYS A 33 2.91 -1.50 16.61
C LYS A 33 2.57 -2.87 17.22
N THR A 34 2.78 -3.95 16.47
CA THR A 34 2.60 -5.32 16.96
C THR A 34 3.56 -5.66 18.11
N LEU A 35 4.86 -5.35 17.93
CA LEU A 35 5.87 -5.55 18.98
C LEU A 35 5.53 -4.76 20.25
N ALA A 36 5.06 -3.53 20.11
CA ALA A 36 4.65 -2.70 21.24
C ALA A 36 3.42 -3.29 21.96
N ALA A 37 2.41 -3.73 21.20
CA ALA A 37 1.19 -4.32 21.76
C ALA A 37 1.46 -5.63 22.53
N GLN A 38 2.50 -6.36 22.15
CA GLN A 38 2.92 -7.61 22.81
C GLN A 38 3.95 -7.41 23.92
N GLY A 39 4.46 -6.17 24.08
CA GLY A 39 5.44 -5.84 25.11
C GLY A 39 6.90 -6.17 24.71
N ASP A 40 7.14 -6.57 23.48
CA ASP A 40 8.47 -6.83 22.92
C ASP A 40 9.21 -5.52 22.54
N PHE A 41 8.48 -4.40 22.42
CA PHE A 41 9.02 -3.06 22.31
C PHE A 41 8.49 -2.17 23.43
N LYS A 42 9.39 -1.63 24.25
CA LYS A 42 9.07 -0.81 25.44
C LYS A 42 9.28 0.69 25.20
N GLY A 43 9.80 1.07 24.05
CA GLY A 43 10.00 2.47 23.68
C GLY A 43 8.69 3.17 23.31
N GLU A 44 8.77 4.47 23.13
CA GLU A 44 7.67 5.25 22.59
C GLU A 44 7.53 5.02 21.09
N ILE A 45 6.30 4.73 20.62
CA ILE A 45 6.03 4.56 19.18
C ILE A 45 6.22 5.90 18.44
N GLY A 46 5.75 6.99 19.03
CA GLY A 46 5.86 8.32 18.45
C GLY A 46 5.10 8.49 17.13
N ASP A 47 5.66 9.30 16.26
CA ASP A 47 5.10 9.53 14.93
C ASP A 47 5.25 8.31 14.02
N THR A 48 4.15 7.85 13.46
CA THR A 48 4.09 6.68 12.57
C THR A 48 3.88 7.06 11.10
N THR A 49 3.92 8.34 10.77
CA THR A 49 3.70 8.83 9.42
C THR A 49 4.81 8.36 8.46
N VAL A 50 4.42 7.74 7.39
CA VAL A 50 5.31 7.46 6.25
C VAL A 50 5.38 8.72 5.40
N ARG A 51 6.59 9.21 5.13
CA ARG A 51 6.81 10.43 4.33
C ARG A 51 7.39 10.10 2.97
N VAL A 52 6.76 10.62 1.93
CA VAL A 52 7.28 10.60 0.56
C VAL A 52 7.80 11.99 0.25
N THR A 53 9.09 12.09 -0.06
CA THR A 53 9.77 13.35 -0.33
C THR A 53 10.39 13.33 -1.71
N LEU A 54 10.04 14.33 -2.52
CA LEU A 54 10.56 14.52 -3.87
C LEU A 54 11.58 15.67 -3.87
N ASP A 55 12.82 15.38 -4.26
CA ASP A 55 13.84 16.39 -4.54
C ASP A 55 14.17 16.36 -6.03
N LYS A 56 13.58 17.30 -6.75
CA LYS A 56 13.74 17.41 -8.21
C LYS A 56 15.15 17.85 -8.61
N GLU A 57 15.81 18.66 -7.78
CA GLU A 57 17.16 19.14 -8.05
C GLU A 57 18.19 18.03 -7.84
N ALA A 58 18.07 17.27 -6.77
CA ALA A 58 18.89 16.10 -6.51
C ALA A 58 18.52 14.89 -7.39
N GLY A 59 17.35 14.92 -8.05
CA GLY A 59 16.85 13.80 -8.85
C GLY A 59 16.44 12.60 -8.00
N THR A 60 15.96 12.81 -6.78
CA THR A 60 15.66 11.73 -5.83
C THR A 60 14.21 11.73 -5.37
N LEU A 61 13.72 10.52 -5.14
CA LEU A 61 12.47 10.26 -4.43
C LEU A 61 12.80 9.42 -3.19
N THR A 62 12.41 9.92 -2.01
CA THR A 62 12.69 9.26 -0.73
C THR A 62 11.41 8.82 -0.05
N ILE A 63 11.38 7.59 0.44
CA ILE A 63 10.31 7.04 1.28
C ILE A 63 10.89 6.79 2.66
N SER A 64 10.36 7.48 3.67
CA SER A 64 10.83 7.45 5.06
C SER A 64 9.77 6.88 5.99
N ASP A 65 10.16 5.96 6.87
CA ASP A 65 9.34 5.41 7.94
C ASP A 65 10.04 5.47 9.30
N HIS A 66 9.25 5.38 10.37
CA HIS A 66 9.70 5.24 11.75
C HIS A 66 9.34 3.86 12.32
N GLY A 67 9.33 2.84 11.46
CA GLY A 67 9.03 1.45 11.81
C GLY A 67 10.18 0.76 12.55
N ILE A 68 10.25 -0.56 12.37
CA ILE A 68 11.25 -1.40 13.07
C ILE A 68 12.69 -1.14 12.62
N GLY A 69 12.92 -0.56 11.44
CA GLY A 69 14.26 -0.46 10.86
C GLY A 69 14.95 -1.82 10.66
N MET A 70 16.22 -1.81 10.32
CA MET A 70 17.02 -3.02 10.10
C MET A 70 18.41 -2.87 10.70
N THR A 71 18.99 -4.00 11.15
CA THR A 71 20.42 -4.12 11.43
C THR A 71 21.17 -4.46 10.14
N GLU A 72 22.50 -4.42 10.18
CA GLU A 72 23.35 -4.83 9.04
C GLU A 72 23.07 -6.28 8.63
N GLU A 73 22.96 -7.19 9.61
CA GLU A 73 22.69 -8.61 9.36
C GLU A 73 21.28 -8.81 8.76
N GLU A 74 20.31 -7.98 9.14
CA GLU A 74 18.97 -8.02 8.57
C GLU A 74 18.93 -7.50 7.13
N ILE A 75 19.76 -6.48 6.81
CA ILE A 75 19.95 -6.04 5.42
C ILE A 75 20.56 -7.17 4.59
N ASP A 76 21.60 -7.83 5.07
CA ASP A 76 22.22 -8.94 4.35
C ASP A 76 21.23 -10.06 4.09
N LYS A 77 20.41 -10.39 5.09
CA LYS A 77 19.41 -11.46 5.00
C LYS A 77 18.23 -11.11 4.10
N TYR A 78 17.66 -9.90 4.21
CA TYR A 78 16.36 -9.57 3.60
C TYR A 78 16.47 -8.71 2.35
N ILE A 79 17.60 -8.04 2.14
CA ILE A 79 17.82 -7.20 0.97
C ILE A 79 18.79 -7.85 0.00
N ASN A 80 19.90 -8.45 0.47
CA ASN A 80 20.90 -9.03 -0.40
C ASN A 80 20.52 -10.44 -0.88
N GLN A 81 19.68 -11.16 -0.13
CA GLN A 81 19.16 -12.48 -0.54
C GLN A 81 17.80 -12.36 -1.20
N ILE A 82 17.77 -12.59 -2.51
CA ILE A 82 16.56 -12.46 -3.32
C ILE A 82 15.49 -13.43 -2.87
N ALA A 83 14.23 -12.95 -2.83
CA ALA A 83 13.05 -13.71 -2.38
C ALA A 83 13.08 -14.14 -0.91
N PHE A 84 13.98 -13.60 -0.10
CA PHE A 84 13.94 -13.79 1.34
C PHE A 84 13.09 -12.67 1.96
N SER A 85 12.03 -13.02 2.67
CA SER A 85 11.15 -12.05 3.31
C SER A 85 11.19 -12.16 4.82
N GLY A 86 11.50 -11.07 5.51
CA GLY A 86 11.37 -10.97 6.96
C GLY A 86 9.93 -11.11 7.47
N VAL A 87 8.96 -11.13 6.56
CA VAL A 87 7.55 -11.40 6.86
C VAL A 87 7.36 -12.82 7.38
N THR A 88 7.98 -13.83 6.76
CA THR A 88 7.82 -15.23 7.19
C THR A 88 8.28 -15.41 8.64
N ASP A 89 9.50 -14.94 8.97
CA ASP A 89 10.03 -15.02 10.34
C ASP A 89 9.14 -14.28 11.36
N PHE A 90 8.53 -13.15 10.93
CA PHE A 90 7.64 -12.38 11.77
C PHE A 90 6.29 -13.08 11.96
N LEU A 91 5.69 -13.63 10.91
CA LEU A 91 4.41 -14.34 10.97
C LEU A 91 4.50 -15.62 11.78
N ASP A 92 5.61 -16.35 11.73
CA ASP A 92 5.83 -17.54 12.53
C ASP A 92 5.83 -17.24 14.04
N LYS A 93 6.33 -16.07 14.41
CA LYS A 93 6.36 -15.60 15.81
C LYS A 93 5.05 -14.95 16.26
N TYR A 94 4.34 -14.26 15.37
CA TYR A 94 3.19 -13.38 15.69
C TYR A 94 1.95 -13.71 14.85
N LYS A 95 1.52 -14.97 14.89
CA LYS A 95 0.44 -15.51 14.01
C LYS A 95 -0.89 -14.76 14.07
N GLU A 96 -1.25 -14.20 15.23
CA GLU A 96 -2.52 -13.48 15.41
C GLU A 96 -2.60 -12.15 14.64
N ASN A 97 -1.45 -11.57 14.27
CA ASN A 97 -1.36 -10.30 13.56
C ASN A 97 -0.94 -10.46 12.09
N ALA A 98 -0.94 -11.71 11.60
CA ALA A 98 -0.52 -12.05 10.23
C ALA A 98 -1.27 -11.26 9.15
N ASN A 99 -2.55 -11.01 9.37
CA ASN A 99 -3.43 -10.35 8.39
C ASN A 99 -3.14 -8.84 8.20
N ALA A 100 -2.35 -8.22 9.09
CA ALA A 100 -2.01 -6.80 9.00
C ALA A 100 -0.80 -6.52 8.08
N ILE A 101 -0.07 -7.57 7.69
CA ILE A 101 1.15 -7.43 6.87
C ILE A 101 0.81 -7.54 5.39
N ILE A 102 1.33 -6.62 4.58
CA ILE A 102 1.03 -6.48 3.16
C ILE A 102 1.97 -7.34 2.29
N GLY A 103 3.27 -7.34 2.61
CA GLY A 103 4.31 -7.99 1.80
C GLY A 103 4.43 -9.48 2.07
N HIS A 104 4.41 -10.32 1.04
CA HIS A 104 4.50 -11.79 1.18
C HIS A 104 5.64 -12.44 0.39
N PHE A 105 6.18 -11.76 -0.63
CA PHE A 105 7.06 -12.43 -1.61
C PHE A 105 8.55 -12.06 -1.49
N GLY A 106 8.92 -11.06 -0.67
CA GLY A 106 10.31 -10.60 -0.54
C GLY A 106 10.90 -9.98 -1.82
N LEU A 107 10.06 -9.64 -2.80
CA LEU A 107 10.48 -9.12 -4.10
C LEU A 107 10.08 -7.66 -4.34
N GLY A 108 9.19 -7.11 -3.52
CA GLY A 108 8.66 -5.76 -3.70
C GLY A 108 9.74 -4.68 -3.73
N PHE A 109 10.76 -4.81 -2.88
CA PHE A 109 11.87 -3.87 -2.81
C PHE A 109 12.60 -3.72 -4.16
N TYR A 110 12.77 -4.82 -4.89
CA TYR A 110 13.51 -4.79 -6.16
C TYR A 110 12.79 -4.04 -7.28
N SER A 111 11.49 -3.73 -7.12
CA SER A 111 10.76 -2.87 -8.05
C SER A 111 11.36 -1.45 -8.11
N SER A 112 12.07 -1.01 -7.07
CA SER A 112 12.80 0.25 -7.04
C SER A 112 13.80 0.40 -8.19
N PHE A 113 14.46 -0.69 -8.59
CA PHE A 113 15.42 -0.70 -9.71
C PHE A 113 14.78 -0.62 -11.10
N MET A 114 13.44 -0.61 -11.19
CA MET A 114 12.75 -0.34 -12.44
C MET A 114 12.83 1.14 -12.82
N VAL A 115 12.91 2.01 -11.83
CA VAL A 115 12.86 3.47 -11.99
C VAL A 115 14.12 4.18 -11.50
N ALA A 116 14.94 3.52 -10.69
CA ALA A 116 16.14 4.10 -10.11
C ALA A 116 17.42 3.54 -10.75
N SER A 117 18.39 4.41 -10.98
CA SER A 117 19.76 4.06 -11.36
C SER A 117 20.61 3.65 -10.16
N LYS A 118 20.24 4.13 -8.96
CA LYS A 118 20.85 3.78 -7.67
C LYS A 118 19.81 3.82 -6.59
N VAL A 119 19.88 2.89 -5.64
CA VAL A 119 19.03 2.84 -4.45
C VAL A 119 19.91 2.87 -3.21
N GLU A 120 19.53 3.69 -2.23
CA GLU A 120 20.19 3.74 -0.93
C GLU A 120 19.14 3.44 0.16
N ILE A 121 19.55 2.68 1.18
CA ILE A 121 18.77 2.41 2.40
C ILE A 121 19.57 2.96 3.57
N ILE A 122 19.03 3.95 4.27
CA ILE A 122 19.61 4.47 5.51
C ILE A 122 18.68 4.02 6.63
N THR A 123 19.15 3.13 7.52
CA THR A 123 18.25 2.46 8.46
C THR A 123 18.89 2.30 9.84
N LYS A 124 18.03 2.30 10.85
CA LYS A 124 18.39 2.01 12.25
C LYS A 124 17.31 1.15 12.88
N SER A 125 17.71 -0.01 13.39
CA SER A 125 16.80 -0.94 14.05
C SER A 125 16.22 -0.36 15.35
N TYR A 126 14.99 -0.81 15.70
CA TYR A 126 14.35 -0.51 16.99
C TYR A 126 15.07 -1.13 18.20
N ARG A 127 15.97 -2.08 17.96
CA ARG A 127 16.69 -2.78 19.01
C ARG A 127 17.65 -1.84 19.73
N GLU A 128 17.66 -1.92 21.04
CA GLU A 128 18.54 -1.11 21.88
C GLU A 128 20.00 -1.32 21.51
N GLY A 129 20.78 -0.23 21.43
CA GLY A 129 22.19 -0.26 21.06
C GLY A 129 22.47 -0.47 19.56
N SER A 130 21.44 -0.57 18.71
CA SER A 130 21.65 -0.70 17.26
C SER A 130 22.32 0.54 16.67
N LYS A 131 23.29 0.30 15.79
CA LYS A 131 23.91 1.34 14.96
C LYS A 131 23.07 1.59 13.72
N ALA A 132 23.13 2.80 13.22
CA ALA A 132 22.60 3.11 11.91
C ALA A 132 23.57 2.68 10.82
N VAL A 133 23.04 2.16 9.72
CA VAL A 133 23.81 1.72 8.57
C VAL A 133 23.22 2.26 7.28
N LYS A 134 24.05 2.45 6.28
CA LYS A 134 23.67 2.82 4.93
C LYS A 134 24.10 1.72 3.97
N TRP A 135 23.13 1.19 3.26
CA TRP A 135 23.33 0.27 2.15
C TRP A 135 23.12 1.01 0.84
N SER A 136 23.89 0.70 -0.19
CA SER A 136 23.69 1.24 -1.52
C SER A 136 24.01 0.24 -2.63
N CYS A 137 23.23 0.32 -3.73
CA CYS A 137 23.38 -0.52 -4.90
C CYS A 137 22.89 0.22 -6.17
N ASP A 138 23.61 0.01 -7.27
CA ASP A 138 23.27 0.55 -8.59
C ASP A 138 22.57 -0.48 -9.49
N GLY A 139 22.04 -1.56 -8.91
CA GLY A 139 21.43 -2.66 -9.66
C GLY A 139 22.43 -3.66 -10.22
N SER A 140 23.73 -3.50 -9.97
CA SER A 140 24.75 -4.54 -10.18
C SER A 140 24.68 -5.61 -9.08
N PRO A 141 25.37 -6.74 -9.19
CA PRO A 141 25.49 -7.70 -8.10
C PRO A 141 26.27 -7.20 -6.89
N ALA A 142 26.97 -6.08 -7.02
CA ALA A 142 27.73 -5.46 -5.96
C ALA A 142 26.86 -4.48 -5.18
N PHE A 143 27.09 -4.40 -3.89
CA PHE A 143 26.50 -3.43 -2.97
C PHE A 143 27.57 -2.92 -1.99
N GLU A 144 27.30 -1.79 -1.38
CA GLU A 144 28.16 -1.20 -0.36
C GLU A 144 27.34 -1.06 0.94
N ILE A 145 27.99 -1.33 2.08
CA ILE A 145 27.44 -1.06 3.41
C ILE A 145 28.45 -0.21 4.17
N GLU A 146 27.99 0.86 4.78
CA GLU A 146 28.80 1.78 5.57
C GLU A 146 28.05 2.24 6.83
N ASP A 147 28.77 2.71 7.84
CA ASP A 147 28.16 3.33 9.00
C ASP A 147 27.39 4.59 8.58
N ALA A 148 26.25 4.84 9.19
CA ALA A 148 25.43 6.02 8.93
C ALA A 148 25.13 6.79 10.21
N ASP A 149 24.81 8.07 10.05
CA ASP A 149 24.30 8.92 11.12
C ASP A 149 22.78 9.07 10.98
N LYS A 150 22.04 8.24 11.71
CA LYS A 150 20.57 8.31 11.81
C LYS A 150 20.20 8.22 13.29
N ALA A 151 19.64 9.31 13.83
CA ALA A 151 19.31 9.41 15.25
C ALA A 151 18.14 8.49 15.62
N GLU A 152 17.11 8.48 14.82
CA GLU A 152 15.85 7.76 15.07
C GLU A 152 15.81 6.40 14.36
N ARG A 153 15.03 5.46 14.92
CA ARG A 153 14.73 4.18 14.27
C ARG A 153 13.95 4.38 12.98
N GLY A 154 13.91 3.35 12.15
CA GLY A 154 13.19 3.34 10.89
C GLY A 154 14.11 3.36 9.69
N SER A 155 13.55 3.54 8.52
CA SER A 155 14.32 3.48 7.27
C SER A 155 13.98 4.64 6.35
N ASP A 156 15.00 5.15 5.64
CA ASP A 156 14.87 6.05 4.52
C ASP A 156 15.33 5.30 3.27
N ILE A 157 14.43 5.09 2.32
CA ILE A 157 14.74 4.49 1.02
C ILE A 157 14.87 5.62 0.01
N VAL A 158 16.08 5.87 -0.47
CA VAL A 158 16.39 6.94 -1.43
C VAL A 158 16.56 6.35 -2.82
N LEU A 159 15.70 6.76 -3.74
CA LEU A 159 15.71 6.35 -5.13
C LEU A 159 16.32 7.48 -5.98
N HIS A 160 17.48 7.23 -6.56
CA HIS A 160 18.06 8.12 -7.58
C HIS A 160 17.41 7.78 -8.91
N ILE A 161 16.47 8.60 -9.34
CA ILE A 161 15.64 8.33 -10.51
C ILE A 161 16.48 8.30 -11.78
N ALA A 162 16.32 7.24 -12.57
CA ALA A 162 17.03 7.05 -13.82
C ALA A 162 16.60 8.07 -14.90
N ASP A 163 17.49 8.34 -15.83
CA ASP A 163 17.25 9.36 -16.88
C ASP A 163 16.05 9.05 -17.78
N ASP A 164 15.74 7.77 -17.99
CA ASP A 164 14.60 7.30 -18.78
C ASP A 164 13.29 7.27 -17.97
N CYS A 165 13.32 7.62 -16.67
CA CYS A 165 12.19 7.57 -15.75
C CYS A 165 11.89 8.95 -15.10
N LYS A 166 12.33 10.06 -15.71
CA LYS A 166 12.18 11.43 -15.15
C LYS A 166 10.74 11.87 -14.87
N GLU A 167 9.75 11.19 -15.42
CA GLU A 167 8.35 11.41 -15.10
C GLU A 167 8.05 11.25 -13.60
N PHE A 168 8.78 10.37 -12.91
CA PHE A 168 8.66 10.17 -11.46
C PHE A 168 9.35 11.26 -10.60
N LEU A 169 9.95 12.27 -11.22
CA LEU A 169 10.36 13.51 -10.58
C LEU A 169 9.32 14.63 -10.69
N GLU A 170 8.16 14.34 -11.29
CA GLU A 170 7.07 15.31 -11.38
C GLU A 170 6.08 15.11 -10.22
N LYS A 171 5.81 16.19 -9.47
CA LYS A 171 4.93 16.18 -8.29
C LYS A 171 3.56 15.58 -8.61
N ASN A 172 2.95 15.99 -9.72
CA ASN A 172 1.62 15.51 -10.12
C ASN A 172 1.60 14.00 -10.38
N LYS A 173 2.68 13.44 -10.96
CA LYS A 173 2.79 11.99 -11.19
C LYS A 173 2.84 11.22 -9.88
N ILE A 174 3.63 11.69 -8.91
CA ILE A 174 3.71 11.05 -7.59
C ILE A 174 2.38 11.19 -6.83
N GLU A 175 1.72 12.33 -6.87
CA GLU A 175 0.39 12.53 -6.28
C GLU A 175 -0.66 11.58 -6.88
N GLU A 176 -0.67 11.42 -8.20
CA GLU A 176 -1.55 10.48 -8.89
C GLU A 176 -1.35 9.05 -8.39
N LEU A 177 -0.09 8.59 -8.33
CA LEU A 177 0.25 7.23 -7.89
C LEU A 177 -0.08 6.99 -6.42
N LEU A 178 0.23 7.95 -5.55
CA LEU A 178 -0.12 7.86 -4.13
C LEU A 178 -1.64 7.81 -3.92
N ASN A 179 -2.39 8.64 -4.63
CA ASN A 179 -3.86 8.61 -4.59
C ASN A 179 -4.44 7.30 -5.14
N LYS A 180 -3.83 6.72 -6.18
CA LYS A 180 -4.25 5.45 -6.76
C LYS A 180 -4.00 4.28 -5.81
N TYR A 181 -2.78 4.15 -5.30
CA TYR A 181 -2.35 2.95 -4.59
C TYR A 181 -2.42 3.04 -3.06
N CYS A 182 -2.26 4.25 -2.49
CA CYS A 182 -2.04 4.44 -1.06
C CYS A 182 -3.22 5.09 -0.34
N LYS A 183 -4.29 5.46 -1.05
CA LYS A 183 -5.42 6.26 -0.53
C LYS A 183 -6.03 5.74 0.78
N PHE A 184 -5.96 4.45 1.05
CA PHE A 184 -6.59 3.82 2.21
C PHE A 184 -5.61 2.99 3.07
N MET A 185 -4.31 3.17 2.90
CA MET A 185 -3.32 2.46 3.72
C MET A 185 -3.51 2.74 5.21
N ALA A 186 -3.24 1.73 6.04
CA ALA A 186 -3.52 1.71 7.48
C ALA A 186 -2.57 2.58 8.34
N VAL A 187 -1.65 3.30 7.71
CA VAL A 187 -0.69 4.20 8.34
C VAL A 187 -0.75 5.53 7.60
N PRO A 188 -0.67 6.70 8.29
CA PRO A 188 -0.65 7.98 7.61
C PRO A 188 0.49 8.08 6.61
N VAL A 189 0.18 8.50 5.39
CA VAL A 189 1.14 8.75 4.32
C VAL A 189 1.12 10.23 3.99
N ALA A 190 2.26 10.90 4.12
CA ALA A 190 2.42 12.31 3.84
C ALA A 190 3.19 12.52 2.53
N PHE A 191 2.71 13.46 1.71
CA PHE A 191 3.43 13.95 0.54
C PHE A 191 3.38 15.47 0.48
N GLY A 192 4.54 16.10 0.70
CA GLY A 192 4.66 17.54 0.79
C GLY A 192 4.00 18.13 2.04
N LYS A 193 3.80 19.44 2.03
CA LYS A 193 3.17 20.20 3.09
C LYS A 193 1.78 20.68 2.69
N LYS A 194 0.92 20.91 3.68
CA LYS A 194 -0.38 21.57 3.45
C LYS A 194 -0.15 22.98 2.93
N THR A 195 -1.01 23.42 2.03
CA THR A 195 -1.03 24.79 1.56
C THR A 195 -2.27 25.50 2.05
N GLU A 196 -2.12 26.75 2.49
CA GLU A 196 -3.20 27.63 2.84
C GLU A 196 -3.23 28.82 1.86
N TRP A 197 -4.45 29.26 1.53
CA TRP A 197 -4.63 30.45 0.72
C TRP A 197 -4.48 31.70 1.60
N LYS A 198 -3.37 32.43 1.44
CA LYS A 198 -3.10 33.70 2.13
C LYS A 198 -2.69 34.77 1.12
N ASP A 199 -3.31 35.95 1.22
CA ASP A 199 -2.98 37.12 0.40
C ASP A 199 -2.91 36.86 -1.12
N GLY A 200 -3.86 36.09 -1.64
CA GLY A 200 -3.92 35.76 -3.07
C GLY A 200 -2.89 34.73 -3.55
N LYS A 201 -2.22 34.02 -2.64
CA LYS A 201 -1.23 32.98 -2.94
C LYS A 201 -1.45 31.74 -2.08
N ASN A 202 -1.12 30.58 -2.63
CA ASN A 202 -0.95 29.37 -1.83
C ASN A 202 0.39 29.43 -1.09
N VAL A 203 0.36 29.37 0.22
CA VAL A 203 1.53 29.36 1.10
C VAL A 203 1.63 28.00 1.76
N GLU A 204 2.79 27.37 1.68
CA GLU A 204 3.06 26.12 2.40
C GLU A 204 3.09 26.40 3.91
N THR A 205 2.48 25.48 4.67
CA THR A 205 2.51 25.46 6.14
C THR A 205 3.58 24.49 6.64
N ASP A 206 3.79 24.45 7.95
CA ASP A 206 4.70 23.46 8.56
C ASP A 206 4.04 22.08 8.71
N GLU A 207 2.72 21.95 8.45
CA GLU A 207 1.99 20.70 8.60
C GLU A 207 2.16 19.78 7.39
N ASP A 208 2.33 18.48 7.68
CA ASP A 208 2.38 17.45 6.63
C ASP A 208 1.03 17.33 5.91
N ASN A 209 1.09 17.18 4.59
CA ASN A 209 -0.08 16.89 3.79
C ASN A 209 -0.34 15.39 3.78
N ILE A 210 -1.21 14.90 4.66
CA ILE A 210 -1.63 13.50 4.71
C ILE A 210 -2.61 13.22 3.57
N ILE A 211 -2.25 12.25 2.71
CA ILE A 211 -2.99 11.96 1.47
C ILE A 211 -4.02 10.85 1.61
N ASN A 212 -4.01 10.10 2.71
CA ASN A 212 -4.83 8.90 2.87
C ASN A 212 -5.74 8.93 4.11
N GLY A 213 -6.78 8.09 4.07
CA GLY A 213 -7.63 7.79 5.22
C GLY A 213 -7.27 6.42 5.80
N VAL A 214 -6.72 6.41 7.01
CA VAL A 214 -6.19 5.19 7.66
C VAL A 214 -7.27 4.19 8.10
N GLU A 215 -8.50 4.64 8.27
CA GLU A 215 -9.65 3.83 8.67
C GLU A 215 -10.78 3.96 7.63
N PRO A 216 -10.67 3.31 6.48
CA PRO A 216 -11.70 3.38 5.45
C PRO A 216 -13.03 2.77 5.95
N LEU A 217 -14.15 3.22 5.38
CA LEU A 217 -15.48 2.89 5.87
C LEU A 217 -15.74 1.38 5.95
N TRP A 218 -15.20 0.60 5.02
CA TRP A 218 -15.41 -0.85 4.97
C TRP A 218 -14.72 -1.63 6.10
N THR A 219 -13.77 -1.03 6.82
CA THR A 219 -13.12 -1.66 7.98
C THR A 219 -13.91 -1.46 9.27
N LYS A 220 -14.92 -0.57 9.27
CA LYS A 220 -15.71 -0.24 10.44
C LYS A 220 -16.85 -1.25 10.62
N THR A 221 -17.27 -1.44 11.86
CA THR A 221 -18.40 -2.32 12.16
C THR A 221 -19.70 -1.74 11.58
N PRO A 222 -20.46 -2.49 10.76
CA PRO A 222 -21.66 -1.98 10.10
C PRO A 222 -22.70 -1.36 11.05
N SER A 223 -22.87 -1.91 12.26
CA SER A 223 -23.82 -1.40 13.28
C SER A 223 -23.48 -0.01 13.81
N THR A 224 -22.27 0.49 13.59
CA THR A 224 -21.84 1.83 14.03
C THR A 224 -22.05 2.90 12.95
N LEU A 225 -22.45 2.49 11.74
CA LEU A 225 -22.54 3.35 10.57
C LEU A 225 -24.00 3.73 10.26
N LYS A 226 -24.18 4.93 9.72
CA LYS A 226 -25.45 5.47 9.23
C LYS A 226 -25.47 5.52 7.70
N ASP A 227 -26.64 5.67 7.13
CA ASP A 227 -26.86 5.78 5.68
C ASP A 227 -26.05 6.92 5.06
N GLU A 228 -25.92 8.05 5.78
CA GLU A 228 -25.14 9.21 5.35
C GLU A 228 -23.64 8.87 5.20
N ASP A 229 -23.10 8.01 6.08
CA ASP A 229 -21.71 7.59 6.01
C ASP A 229 -21.42 6.80 4.74
N TYR A 230 -22.34 5.88 4.38
CA TYR A 230 -22.25 5.09 3.15
C TYR A 230 -22.36 5.96 1.89
N LYS A 231 -23.29 6.91 1.87
CA LYS A 231 -23.46 7.85 0.74
C LYS A 231 -22.23 8.75 0.58
N LYS A 232 -21.74 9.32 1.68
CA LYS A 232 -20.51 10.14 1.68
C LYS A 232 -19.34 9.35 1.16
N PHE A 233 -19.16 8.11 1.61
CA PHE A 233 -18.09 7.25 1.14
C PHE A 233 -18.24 6.91 -0.36
N TYR A 234 -19.46 6.65 -0.82
CA TYR A 234 -19.74 6.43 -2.25
C TYR A 234 -19.29 7.64 -3.10
N HIS A 235 -19.59 8.86 -2.68
CA HIS A 235 -19.14 10.07 -3.38
C HIS A 235 -17.64 10.34 -3.25
N THR A 236 -16.98 9.81 -2.23
CA THR A 236 -15.51 9.82 -2.15
C THR A 236 -14.86 8.93 -3.21
N LEU A 237 -15.51 7.81 -3.55
CA LEU A 237 -15.05 6.90 -4.61
C LEU A 237 -15.49 7.34 -6.01
N PHE A 238 -16.73 7.86 -6.12
CA PHE A 238 -17.39 8.21 -7.37
C PHE A 238 -18.04 9.60 -7.30
N PRO A 239 -17.23 10.68 -7.34
CA PRO A 239 -17.72 12.05 -7.07
C PRO A 239 -18.81 12.55 -8.04
N MET A 240 -18.79 12.02 -9.28
CA MET A 240 -19.70 12.46 -10.34
C MET A 240 -20.99 11.65 -10.44
N ASN A 241 -21.16 10.65 -9.59
CA ASN A 241 -22.34 9.79 -9.61
C ASN A 241 -23.44 10.34 -8.70
N ASP A 242 -24.71 10.02 -9.01
CA ASP A 242 -25.83 10.26 -8.10
C ASP A 242 -25.77 9.30 -6.90
N ASP A 243 -26.54 9.57 -5.84
CA ASP A 243 -26.68 8.67 -4.70
C ASP A 243 -26.99 7.24 -5.14
N PRO A 244 -26.37 6.23 -4.52
CA PRO A 244 -26.68 4.83 -4.79
C PRO A 244 -28.12 4.50 -4.36
N LEU A 245 -28.69 3.47 -4.96
CA LEU A 245 -30.03 2.99 -4.56
C LEU A 245 -29.99 2.35 -3.17
N PHE A 246 -29.02 1.49 -2.95
CA PHE A 246 -28.71 0.81 -1.69
C PHE A 246 -27.30 0.22 -1.76
N TRP A 247 -26.87 -0.41 -0.68
CA TRP A 247 -25.54 -1.02 -0.55
C TRP A 247 -25.57 -2.27 0.28
N ILE A 248 -24.51 -3.06 0.17
CA ILE A 248 -24.23 -4.23 0.99
C ILE A 248 -22.86 -4.05 1.62
N HIS A 249 -22.79 -4.04 2.96
CA HIS A 249 -21.54 -4.05 3.68
C HIS A 249 -21.11 -5.50 3.93
N LEU A 250 -20.00 -5.90 3.34
CA LEU A 250 -19.38 -7.20 3.52
C LEU A 250 -18.49 -7.16 4.75
N ASN A 251 -18.67 -8.10 5.66
CA ASN A 251 -17.82 -8.25 6.85
C ASN A 251 -17.82 -9.72 7.26
N VAL A 252 -16.80 -10.45 6.84
CA VAL A 252 -16.63 -11.90 7.04
C VAL A 252 -15.21 -12.15 7.51
N ASP A 253 -15.06 -12.97 8.53
CA ASP A 253 -13.78 -13.39 9.10
C ASP A 253 -13.56 -14.92 9.04
N TYR A 254 -14.60 -15.68 8.69
CA TYR A 254 -14.53 -17.13 8.52
C TYR A 254 -15.52 -17.63 7.47
N PRO A 255 -15.18 -18.55 6.57
CA PRO A 255 -13.91 -19.31 6.41
C PRO A 255 -12.83 -18.56 5.62
N PHE A 256 -13.03 -17.31 5.31
CA PHE A 256 -12.08 -16.39 4.69
C PHE A 256 -12.34 -14.99 5.20
N THR A 257 -11.33 -14.14 5.16
CA THR A 257 -11.45 -12.74 5.51
C THR A 257 -11.88 -11.94 4.29
N LEU A 258 -13.04 -11.27 4.40
CA LEU A 258 -13.57 -10.42 3.35
C LEU A 258 -14.29 -9.23 3.96
N THR A 259 -13.83 -8.05 3.65
CA THR A 259 -14.52 -6.80 3.97
C THR A 259 -14.80 -6.03 2.68
N GLY A 260 -15.72 -5.08 2.74
CA GLY A 260 -16.02 -4.29 1.56
C GLY A 260 -17.40 -3.66 1.60
N ILE A 261 -17.67 -2.81 0.62
CA ILE A 261 -18.99 -2.22 0.42
C ILE A 261 -19.31 -2.27 -1.07
N LEU A 262 -20.38 -2.97 -1.41
CA LEU A 262 -20.91 -3.03 -2.76
C LEU A 262 -22.11 -2.10 -2.86
N TYR A 263 -22.11 -1.20 -3.83
CA TYR A 263 -23.16 -0.24 -4.09
C TYR A 263 -23.93 -0.58 -5.35
N PHE A 264 -25.23 -0.38 -5.32
CA PHE A 264 -26.13 -0.47 -6.45
C PHE A 264 -26.36 0.93 -7.01
N PRO A 265 -25.69 1.30 -8.13
CA PRO A 265 -25.79 2.65 -8.69
C PRO A 265 -27.14 2.87 -9.35
N ARG A 266 -27.56 4.14 -9.47
CA ARG A 266 -28.65 4.53 -10.36
C ARG A 266 -28.18 4.51 -11.80
N ILE A 267 -28.80 3.68 -12.63
CA ILE A 267 -28.48 3.60 -14.06
C ILE A 267 -29.35 4.63 -14.78
N LYS A 268 -28.73 5.58 -15.48
CA LYS A 268 -29.43 6.54 -16.37
C LYS A 268 -29.46 5.96 -17.78
N SER A 269 -30.59 6.11 -18.47
CA SER A 269 -30.86 5.52 -19.78
C SER A 269 -29.92 5.96 -20.91
N ASN A 270 -29.11 7.00 -20.72
CA ASN A 270 -28.25 7.61 -21.75
C ASN A 270 -26.74 7.53 -21.44
N ILE A 271 -26.33 6.72 -20.47
CA ILE A 271 -24.92 6.58 -20.13
C ILE A 271 -24.45 5.22 -20.62
N GLU A 272 -23.33 5.18 -21.34
CA GLU A 272 -22.56 3.96 -21.55
C GLU A 272 -22.41 3.26 -20.20
N LEU A 273 -22.89 2.02 -20.13
CA LEU A 273 -22.80 1.19 -18.93
C LEU A 273 -21.32 1.03 -18.59
N GLN A 274 -20.84 1.86 -17.67
CA GLN A 274 -19.48 1.76 -17.16
C GLN A 274 -19.42 0.50 -16.30
N ARG A 275 -18.93 -0.56 -16.89
CA ARG A 275 -18.65 -1.83 -16.21
C ARG A 275 -17.40 -1.68 -15.35
N ASN A 276 -17.27 -2.55 -14.35
CA ASN A 276 -16.04 -2.73 -13.54
C ASN A 276 -15.62 -1.49 -12.73
N LYS A 277 -16.52 -1.01 -11.86
CA LYS A 277 -16.19 0.01 -10.85
C LYS A 277 -16.03 -0.57 -9.44
N ILE A 278 -15.69 -1.85 -9.34
CA ILE A 278 -15.33 -2.48 -8.07
C ILE A 278 -13.79 -2.47 -7.98
N GLN A 279 -13.29 -1.88 -6.92
CA GLN A 279 -11.87 -1.80 -6.63
C GLN A 279 -11.50 -2.92 -5.64
N LEU A 280 -10.48 -3.70 -5.97
CA LEU A 280 -9.92 -4.72 -5.10
C LEU A 280 -8.76 -4.17 -4.30
N TYR A 281 -8.83 -4.40 -3.01
CA TYR A 281 -7.77 -4.13 -2.05
C TYR A 281 -7.28 -5.43 -1.40
N CYS A 282 -6.06 -5.42 -0.91
CA CYS A 282 -5.49 -6.42 -0.02
C CYS A 282 -4.84 -5.69 1.15
N ASN A 283 -5.40 -5.85 2.35
CA ASN A 283 -4.97 -5.10 3.54
C ASN A 283 -4.90 -3.59 3.28
N GLN A 284 -5.99 -3.02 2.73
CA GLN A 284 -6.14 -1.60 2.43
C GLN A 284 -5.19 -1.05 1.36
N VAL A 285 -4.45 -1.91 0.66
CA VAL A 285 -3.61 -1.54 -0.49
C VAL A 285 -4.32 -1.86 -1.78
N PHE A 286 -4.44 -0.90 -2.68
CA PHE A 286 -5.06 -1.09 -3.98
C PHE A 286 -4.31 -2.12 -4.82
N VAL A 287 -5.05 -3.09 -5.34
CA VAL A 287 -4.54 -4.16 -6.20
C VAL A 287 -4.93 -3.91 -7.65
N THR A 288 -6.22 -3.90 -7.94
CA THR A 288 -6.77 -3.76 -9.29
C THR A 288 -8.25 -3.34 -9.26
N ASP A 289 -8.72 -2.78 -10.34
CA ASP A 289 -10.15 -2.57 -10.63
C ASP A 289 -10.72 -3.63 -11.60
N HIS A 290 -9.89 -4.57 -12.03
CA HIS A 290 -10.29 -5.70 -12.85
C HIS A 290 -10.56 -6.92 -11.95
N VAL A 291 -11.83 -7.09 -11.56
CA VAL A 291 -12.27 -8.12 -10.59
C VAL A 291 -12.92 -9.34 -11.26
N GLU A 292 -12.58 -9.60 -12.52
CA GLU A 292 -13.05 -10.78 -13.24
C GLU A 292 -12.72 -12.08 -12.48
N GLY A 293 -13.69 -12.97 -12.35
CA GLY A 293 -13.56 -14.22 -11.61
C GLY A 293 -13.81 -14.11 -10.10
N ILE A 294 -13.74 -12.91 -9.49
CA ILE A 294 -14.15 -12.69 -8.10
C ILE A 294 -15.61 -12.26 -8.04
N VAL A 295 -15.96 -11.27 -8.84
CA VAL A 295 -17.34 -10.80 -8.98
C VAL A 295 -17.93 -11.42 -10.23
N PRO A 296 -19.07 -12.15 -10.11
CA PRO A 296 -19.75 -12.72 -11.27
C PRO A 296 -20.08 -11.66 -12.32
N GLU A 297 -20.00 -12.03 -13.59
CA GLU A 297 -20.21 -11.10 -14.72
C GLU A 297 -21.54 -10.34 -14.66
N PHE A 298 -22.61 -10.98 -14.20
CA PHE A 298 -23.93 -10.32 -14.04
C PHE A 298 -23.96 -9.26 -12.93
N LEU A 299 -22.95 -9.20 -12.06
CA LEU A 299 -22.80 -8.19 -11.02
C LEU A 299 -21.81 -7.07 -11.41
N THR A 300 -21.32 -7.03 -12.65
CA THR A 300 -20.34 -6.03 -13.12
C THR A 300 -20.87 -4.59 -13.13
N LEU A 301 -22.17 -4.40 -12.94
CA LEU A 301 -22.77 -3.07 -12.79
C LEU A 301 -22.67 -2.52 -11.36
N LEU A 302 -22.27 -3.33 -10.39
CA LEU A 302 -22.05 -2.86 -9.03
C LEU A 302 -20.79 -1.99 -8.96
N HIS A 303 -20.84 -1.03 -8.06
CA HIS A 303 -19.70 -0.17 -7.72
C HIS A 303 -19.21 -0.50 -6.31
N GLY A 304 -18.01 -0.12 -5.97
CA GLY A 304 -17.56 -0.19 -4.59
C GLY A 304 -16.16 -0.73 -4.39
N VAL A 305 -15.95 -1.36 -3.25
CA VAL A 305 -14.66 -1.88 -2.80
C VAL A 305 -14.80 -3.27 -2.22
N ILE A 306 -13.80 -4.09 -2.46
CA ILE A 306 -13.60 -5.40 -1.84
C ILE A 306 -12.18 -5.42 -1.29
N ASP A 307 -12.00 -5.87 -0.06
CA ASP A 307 -10.72 -6.02 0.59
C ASP A 307 -10.61 -7.43 1.20
N SER A 308 -9.61 -8.20 0.77
CA SER A 308 -9.38 -9.54 1.27
C SER A 308 -7.91 -9.94 1.16
N PRO A 309 -7.27 -10.38 2.26
CA PRO A 309 -5.93 -10.96 2.22
C PRO A 309 -5.91 -12.38 1.66
N ASP A 310 -7.07 -13.05 1.59
CA ASP A 310 -7.19 -14.46 1.17
C ASP A 310 -7.33 -14.65 -0.35
N ILE A 311 -7.38 -13.54 -1.10
CA ILE A 311 -7.38 -13.59 -2.56
C ILE A 311 -5.93 -13.80 -3.03
N PRO A 312 -5.62 -14.92 -3.71
CA PRO A 312 -4.29 -15.19 -4.19
C PRO A 312 -3.91 -14.22 -5.31
N LEU A 313 -2.85 -13.46 -5.06
CA LEU A 313 -2.27 -12.53 -6.01
C LEU A 313 -0.99 -13.10 -6.61
N ASN A 314 -0.65 -12.68 -7.82
CA ASN A 314 0.68 -12.95 -8.37
C ASN A 314 1.75 -12.09 -7.66
N VAL A 315 3.02 -12.32 -7.98
CA VAL A 315 4.16 -11.60 -7.38
C VAL A 315 4.04 -10.08 -7.52
N SER A 316 3.54 -9.59 -8.67
CA SER A 316 3.32 -8.16 -8.91
C SER A 316 2.03 -7.63 -8.30
N ARG A 317 1.20 -8.46 -7.68
CA ARG A 317 -0.15 -8.14 -7.18
C ARG A 317 -1.07 -7.47 -8.23
N SER A 318 -0.76 -7.67 -9.50
CA SER A 318 -1.49 -7.04 -10.60
C SER A 318 -2.57 -7.93 -11.20
N TYR A 319 -2.48 -9.24 -10.95
CA TYR A 319 -3.38 -10.24 -11.53
C TYR A 319 -3.87 -11.20 -10.45
N LEU A 320 -5.12 -11.61 -10.61
CA LEU A 320 -5.75 -12.62 -9.78
C LEU A 320 -5.39 -14.02 -10.28
N GLN A 321 -5.08 -14.91 -9.35
CA GLN A 321 -4.93 -16.33 -9.67
C GLN A 321 -6.28 -17.01 -9.46
N SER A 322 -6.68 -17.87 -10.41
CA SER A 322 -7.87 -18.69 -10.23
C SER A 322 -7.62 -19.76 -9.16
N ASP A 323 -8.35 -19.68 -8.05
CA ASP A 323 -8.19 -20.59 -6.90
C ASP A 323 -9.56 -20.95 -6.31
N ALA A 324 -9.56 -21.99 -5.47
CA ALA A 324 -10.72 -22.44 -4.72
C ALA A 324 -11.28 -21.34 -3.77
N ASN A 325 -10.42 -20.51 -3.20
CA ASN A 325 -10.83 -19.41 -2.33
C ASN A 325 -11.55 -18.32 -3.12
N VAL A 326 -11.07 -17.96 -4.31
CA VAL A 326 -11.75 -17.01 -5.21
C VAL A 326 -13.18 -17.47 -5.52
N LYS A 327 -13.37 -18.77 -5.80
CA LYS A 327 -14.71 -19.34 -6.03
C LYS A 327 -15.62 -19.25 -4.80
N LYS A 328 -15.08 -19.50 -3.61
CA LYS A 328 -15.85 -19.38 -2.35
C LYS A 328 -16.28 -17.93 -2.11
N ILE A 329 -15.37 -16.97 -2.30
CA ILE A 329 -15.65 -15.53 -2.18
C ILE A 329 -16.70 -15.10 -3.19
N SER A 330 -16.55 -15.49 -4.46
CA SER A 330 -17.50 -15.20 -5.54
C SER A 330 -18.90 -15.73 -5.23
N ASN A 331 -19.00 -16.99 -4.77
CA ASN A 331 -20.28 -17.58 -4.37
C ASN A 331 -20.91 -16.88 -3.17
N TYR A 332 -20.09 -16.45 -2.20
CA TYR A 332 -20.58 -15.70 -1.05
C TYR A 332 -21.15 -14.34 -1.47
N ILE A 333 -20.42 -13.59 -2.30
CA ILE A 333 -20.89 -12.30 -2.85
C ILE A 333 -22.20 -12.49 -3.60
N THR A 334 -22.26 -13.49 -4.49
CA THR A 334 -23.48 -13.81 -5.25
C THR A 334 -24.68 -14.03 -4.35
N ARG A 335 -24.51 -14.85 -3.30
CA ARG A 335 -25.59 -15.14 -2.34
C ARG A 335 -26.01 -13.90 -1.59
N LYS A 336 -25.08 -13.10 -1.10
CA LYS A 336 -25.38 -11.85 -0.38
C LYS A 336 -26.11 -10.83 -1.24
N VAL A 337 -25.77 -10.76 -2.52
CA VAL A 337 -26.47 -9.89 -3.47
C VAL A 337 -27.88 -10.42 -3.78
N ALA A 338 -28.05 -11.74 -3.90
CA ALA A 338 -29.35 -12.36 -4.14
C ALA A 338 -30.32 -12.24 -2.94
N ASP A 339 -29.78 -12.23 -1.71
CA ASP A 339 -30.56 -12.11 -0.47
C ASP A 339 -31.04 -10.67 -0.19
N ARG A 340 -30.46 -9.67 -0.87
CA ARG A 340 -30.80 -8.24 -0.69
C ARG A 340 -31.88 -7.75 -1.65
#